data_3222a1831b93d01f2cfde6f5a3e51955
#
_entry.id   3222a1831b93d01f2cfde6f5a3e51955
#
_cell.length_a   1.000
_cell.length_b   1.000
_cell.length_c   1.000
_cell.angle_alpha   90.00
_cell.angle_beta   90.00
_cell.angle_gamma   90.00
#
_symmetry.space_group_name_H-M   'P 1'
#
loop_
_entity.id
_entity.type
_entity.pdbx_description
1 polymer ?
#
loop_
_entity_poly.entity_id
_entity_poly.type
_entity_poly.pdbx_seq_one_letter_code
_entity_poly.pdbx_strand_id
1 'polypeptide(L)'
;GVINPKRFKGKSWDNTYASDFLSLKNDPVTVDVDYQNENVQHEITEWGQWIINEVGFDGFRLDAVKHLDNEFVAQWIDDIQQNTAKDVFFVGEAWIENKMGLSFYLSGLNNKYATVFDFPLRQAFKTLSSGSINMSALSNTGLVNDPNYGDRAVTFVDNHDTGRDVTEYNAPVSNRKMQAYAYILTREQGKPMVFWKDFYQNGYQEELTRLLEVRKYYAYGPGREVRNNGNGVYSYVREGLAGTENSGLVMMISSGTSNEVVTRRIKTN
;
A
#
# COMPACT_ATOMS: atom_id res chain seq x y z
N GLY A 1 -28.15 -9.12 15.72
CA GLY A 1 -27.95 -8.42 16.98
C GLY A 1 -28.62 -7.07 16.97
N VAL A 2 -29.17 -6.63 18.07
CA VAL A 2 -29.79 -5.30 18.18
C VAL A 2 -28.66 -4.28 18.24
N ILE A 3 -28.64 -3.33 17.30
CA ILE A 3 -27.73 -2.20 17.34
C ILE A 3 -28.00 -1.42 18.63
N ASN A 4 -27.01 -1.33 19.51
CA ASN A 4 -27.15 -0.57 20.74
C ASN A 4 -26.88 0.92 20.45
N PRO A 5 -27.91 1.80 20.51
CA PRO A 5 -27.73 3.22 20.17
C PRO A 5 -26.77 3.96 21.07
N LYS A 6 -26.43 3.44 22.25
CA LYS A 6 -25.44 4.03 23.17
C LYS A 6 -23.99 3.88 22.68
N ARG A 7 -23.75 3.09 21.64
CA ARG A 7 -22.42 2.90 21.02
C ARG A 7 -22.13 3.88 19.91
N PHE A 8 -23.03 4.81 19.64
CA PHE A 8 -22.91 5.75 18.54
C PHE A 8 -23.06 7.18 19.03
N LYS A 9 -22.30 8.10 18.48
CA LYS A 9 -22.32 9.54 18.78
C LYS A 9 -23.44 10.33 18.09
N GLY A 10 -24.40 9.69 17.51
CA GLY A 10 -25.43 10.37 16.75
C GLY A 10 -24.97 10.66 15.30
N LYS A 11 -25.08 11.91 14.84
CA LYS A 11 -24.86 12.28 13.43
C LYS A 11 -23.52 12.96 13.14
N SER A 12 -22.64 13.09 14.12
CA SER A 12 -21.35 13.74 13.95
C SER A 12 -20.20 12.74 14.07
N TRP A 13 -19.26 12.88 13.17
CA TRP A 13 -18.00 12.17 13.23
C TRP A 13 -17.17 12.70 14.39
N ASP A 14 -16.46 11.84 15.07
CA ASP A 14 -15.68 12.22 16.23
C ASP A 14 -14.20 12.44 15.94
N ASN A 15 -13.77 12.33 14.71
CA ASN A 15 -12.41 12.58 14.30
C ASN A 15 -12.24 13.76 13.35
N THR A 16 -11.05 14.31 13.28
CA THR A 16 -10.70 15.47 12.47
C THR A 16 -10.64 15.19 10.96
N TYR A 17 -10.68 13.95 10.55
CA TYR A 17 -10.56 13.52 9.16
C TYR A 17 -11.90 13.19 8.53
N ALA A 18 -12.93 13.22 9.33
CA ALA A 18 -14.26 12.78 8.94
C ALA A 18 -15.05 13.77 8.13
N SER A 19 -14.42 14.76 7.57
CA SER A 19 -15.19 15.87 6.98
C SER A 19 -16.10 15.47 5.84
N ASP A 20 -16.05 14.16 5.36
CA ASP A 20 -16.55 14.10 4.04
C ASP A 20 -16.90 12.79 3.43
N PHE A 21 -16.12 11.77 3.60
CA PHE A 21 -16.30 10.60 2.76
C PHE A 21 -17.47 9.72 3.19
N LEU A 22 -17.69 9.61 4.49
CA LEU A 22 -18.80 8.84 5.04
C LEU A 22 -19.87 9.72 5.68
N SER A 23 -19.61 11.01 5.79
CA SER A 23 -20.59 12.00 6.24
C SER A 23 -21.62 12.25 5.15
N LEU A 24 -22.55 11.37 5.04
CA LEU A 24 -23.79 11.64 4.31
C LEU A 24 -24.56 12.70 5.11
N LYS A 25 -24.16 13.94 4.96
CA LYS A 25 -24.68 15.12 5.70
C LYS A 25 -26.20 15.19 5.81
N ASN A 26 -26.90 14.45 4.99
CA ASN A 26 -28.35 14.44 4.89
C ASN A 26 -28.95 13.04 5.08
N ASP A 27 -28.16 12.02 5.42
CA ASP A 27 -28.69 10.68 5.66
C ASP A 27 -28.92 10.49 7.16
N PRO A 28 -30.17 10.36 7.60
CA PRO A 28 -30.50 10.17 9.01
C PRO A 28 -30.13 8.78 9.53
N VAL A 29 -29.66 7.86 8.65
CA VAL A 29 -29.37 6.46 8.99
C VAL A 29 -27.89 6.26 9.29
N THR A 30 -27.01 7.14 8.81
CA THR A 30 -25.57 7.00 9.01
C THR A 30 -25.18 7.60 10.36
N VAL A 31 -24.64 6.77 11.23
CA VAL A 31 -24.11 7.15 12.54
C VAL A 31 -22.65 6.72 12.66
N ASP A 32 -21.87 7.52 13.35
CA ASP A 32 -20.48 7.21 13.62
C ASP A 32 -20.34 6.34 14.87
N VAL A 33 -19.36 5.42 14.86
CA VAL A 33 -19.02 4.62 16.01
C VAL A 33 -18.24 5.46 17.01
N ASP A 34 -18.66 5.48 18.25
CA ASP A 34 -17.96 6.21 19.32
C ASP A 34 -16.74 5.44 19.81
N TYR A 35 -15.59 5.67 19.20
CA TYR A 35 -14.32 5.04 19.59
C TYR A 35 -13.74 5.61 20.92
N GLN A 36 -14.33 6.64 21.52
CA GLN A 36 -14.00 7.08 22.87
C GLN A 36 -14.79 6.31 23.95
N ASN A 37 -15.78 5.52 23.53
CA ASN A 37 -16.55 4.68 24.44
C ASN A 37 -15.76 3.42 24.82
N GLU A 38 -15.41 3.27 26.10
CA GLU A 38 -14.61 2.16 26.62
C GLU A 38 -15.22 0.78 26.29
N ASN A 39 -16.54 0.65 26.28
CA ASN A 39 -17.18 -0.63 25.93
C ASN A 39 -16.98 -0.96 24.44
N VAL A 40 -17.00 0.06 23.57
CA VAL A 40 -16.73 -0.12 22.13
C VAL A 40 -15.28 -0.54 21.94
N GLN A 41 -14.34 0.14 22.56
CA GLN A 41 -12.92 -0.20 22.51
C GLN A 41 -12.68 -1.64 22.98
N HIS A 42 -13.25 -2.00 24.12
CA HIS A 42 -13.10 -3.34 24.69
C HIS A 42 -13.64 -4.43 23.75
N GLU A 43 -14.87 -4.29 23.27
CA GLU A 43 -15.48 -5.30 22.39
C GLU A 43 -14.76 -5.46 21.05
N ILE A 44 -14.28 -4.36 20.47
CA ILE A 44 -13.52 -4.42 19.20
C ILE A 44 -12.15 -5.06 19.44
N THR A 45 -11.54 -4.81 20.59
CA THR A 45 -10.25 -5.42 20.94
C THR A 45 -10.41 -6.92 21.21
N GLU A 46 -11.40 -7.34 21.99
CA GLU A 46 -11.70 -8.76 22.20
C GLU A 46 -12.00 -9.50 20.89
N TRP A 47 -12.77 -8.85 20.01
CA TRP A 47 -13.06 -9.40 18.69
C TRP A 47 -11.77 -9.56 17.85
N GLY A 48 -10.89 -8.59 17.85
CA GLY A 48 -9.61 -8.65 17.14
C GLY A 48 -8.71 -9.77 17.67
N GLN A 49 -8.60 -9.92 18.99
CA GLN A 49 -7.85 -11.01 19.63
C GLN A 49 -8.44 -12.38 19.27
N TRP A 50 -9.77 -12.51 19.27
CA TRP A 50 -10.46 -13.72 18.87
C TRP A 50 -10.16 -14.10 17.41
N ILE A 51 -10.15 -13.14 16.48
CA ILE A 51 -9.80 -13.36 15.08
C ILE A 51 -8.41 -13.97 14.92
N ILE A 52 -7.44 -13.51 15.70
CA ILE A 52 -6.06 -14.03 15.64
C ILE A 52 -5.93 -15.37 16.37
N ASN A 53 -6.42 -15.43 17.62
CA ASN A 53 -6.12 -16.55 18.49
C ASN A 53 -7.01 -17.78 18.21
N GLU A 54 -8.30 -17.58 17.90
CA GLU A 54 -9.27 -18.66 17.75
C GLU A 54 -9.56 -18.96 16.26
N VAL A 55 -9.74 -17.93 15.43
CA VAL A 55 -10.00 -18.13 14.00
C VAL A 55 -8.72 -18.42 13.23
N GLY A 56 -7.58 -17.89 13.69
CA GLY A 56 -6.26 -18.23 13.19
C GLY A 56 -5.74 -17.35 12.06
N PHE A 57 -6.31 -16.16 11.84
CA PHE A 57 -5.76 -15.19 10.90
C PHE A 57 -4.38 -14.69 11.32
N ASP A 58 -3.59 -14.19 10.36
CA ASP A 58 -2.23 -13.70 10.59
C ASP A 58 -2.13 -12.17 10.49
N GLY A 59 -3.24 -11.48 10.26
CA GLY A 59 -3.23 -10.03 10.17
C GLY A 59 -4.55 -9.40 9.83
N PHE A 60 -4.55 -8.07 9.72
CA PHE A 60 -5.72 -7.24 9.44
C PHE A 60 -5.46 -6.25 8.32
N ARG A 61 -6.45 -6.09 7.46
CA ARG A 61 -6.63 -4.88 6.67
C ARG A 61 -7.63 -3.99 7.42
N LEU A 62 -7.21 -2.80 7.77
CA LEU A 62 -8.04 -1.80 8.44
C LEU A 62 -8.59 -0.83 7.40
N ASP A 63 -9.90 -0.85 7.23
CA ASP A 63 -10.62 -0.04 6.25
C ASP A 63 -10.72 1.42 6.70
N ALA A 64 -10.61 2.35 5.75
CA ALA A 64 -10.86 3.78 5.92
C ALA A 64 -10.22 4.42 7.17
N VAL A 65 -9.02 3.98 7.56
CA VAL A 65 -8.39 4.36 8.85
C VAL A 65 -8.12 5.85 9.01
N LYS A 66 -8.04 6.62 7.92
CA LYS A 66 -7.90 8.07 7.98
C LYS A 66 -9.13 8.78 8.59
N HIS A 67 -10.26 8.06 8.68
CA HIS A 67 -11.52 8.53 9.26
C HIS A 67 -11.75 8.04 10.69
N LEU A 68 -10.81 7.29 11.25
CA LEU A 68 -10.84 6.81 12.62
C LEU A 68 -9.94 7.66 13.52
N ASP A 69 -10.23 7.64 14.81
CA ASP A 69 -9.35 8.24 15.80
C ASP A 69 -7.98 7.57 15.80
N ASN A 70 -6.92 8.35 15.62
CA ASN A 70 -5.55 7.81 15.51
C ASN A 70 -5.07 7.16 16.81
N GLU A 71 -5.46 7.71 17.96
CA GLU A 71 -5.07 7.17 19.25
C GLU A 71 -5.71 5.81 19.47
N PHE A 72 -7.00 5.68 19.16
CA PHE A 72 -7.70 4.39 19.20
C PHE A 72 -7.06 3.37 18.25
N VAL A 73 -6.78 3.73 17.00
CA VAL A 73 -6.17 2.81 16.02
C VAL A 73 -4.80 2.34 16.52
N ALA A 74 -3.98 3.25 17.05
CA ALA A 74 -2.65 2.91 17.58
C ALA A 74 -2.73 1.97 18.76
N GLN A 75 -3.59 2.26 19.74
CA GLN A 75 -3.81 1.43 20.93
C GLN A 75 -4.34 0.05 20.55
N TRP A 76 -5.33 -0.01 19.66
CA TRP A 76 -5.89 -1.27 19.21
C TRP A 76 -4.85 -2.18 18.55
N ILE A 77 -3.98 -1.63 17.68
CA ILE A 77 -2.87 -2.38 17.08
C ILE A 77 -1.92 -2.91 18.15
N ASP A 78 -1.54 -2.07 19.11
CA ASP A 78 -0.65 -2.47 20.19
C ASP A 78 -1.27 -3.56 21.08
N ASP A 79 -2.54 -3.43 21.43
CA ASP A 79 -3.27 -4.40 22.25
C ASP A 79 -3.37 -5.77 21.55
N ILE A 80 -3.68 -5.79 20.25
CA ILE A 80 -3.69 -7.03 19.48
C ILE A 80 -2.30 -7.66 19.46
N GLN A 81 -1.26 -6.87 19.15
CA GLN A 81 0.10 -7.41 19.05
C GLN A 81 0.62 -7.95 20.38
N GLN A 82 0.28 -7.30 21.50
CA GLN A 82 0.75 -7.71 22.84
C GLN A 82 0.00 -8.92 23.39
N ASN A 83 -1.28 -9.09 23.04
CA ASN A 83 -2.15 -10.13 23.59
C ASN A 83 -2.36 -11.31 22.63
N THR A 84 -1.54 -11.43 21.59
CA THR A 84 -1.53 -12.57 20.70
C THR A 84 -0.14 -13.19 20.64
N ALA A 85 -0.07 -14.49 20.41
CA ALA A 85 1.21 -15.22 20.34
C ALA A 85 1.91 -15.10 18.95
N LYS A 86 1.29 -14.39 18.01
CA LYS A 86 1.78 -14.24 16.65
C LYS A 86 2.36 -12.84 16.42
N ASP A 87 3.24 -12.73 15.43
CA ASP A 87 3.60 -11.45 14.82
C ASP A 87 2.49 -11.07 13.82
N VAL A 88 1.59 -10.19 14.22
CA VAL A 88 0.38 -9.86 13.47
C VAL A 88 0.70 -8.77 12.44
N PHE A 89 0.30 -8.99 11.19
CA PHE A 89 0.44 -8.00 10.13
C PHE A 89 -0.74 -7.02 10.09
N PHE A 90 -0.44 -5.71 10.08
CA PHE A 90 -1.47 -4.67 9.99
C PHE A 90 -1.23 -3.79 8.75
N VAL A 91 -2.26 -3.64 7.93
CA VAL A 91 -2.25 -2.68 6.82
C VAL A 91 -3.49 -1.80 6.85
N GLY A 92 -3.27 -0.49 6.96
CA GLY A 92 -4.34 0.51 6.97
C GLY A 92 -4.62 1.08 5.58
N GLU A 93 -5.91 1.25 5.29
CA GLU A 93 -6.33 2.02 4.13
C GLU A 93 -6.43 3.52 4.51
N ALA A 94 -5.30 4.19 4.53
CA ALA A 94 -5.25 5.65 4.59
C ALA A 94 -5.19 6.20 3.16
N TRP A 95 -6.35 6.47 2.56
CA TRP A 95 -6.40 6.97 1.18
C TRP A 95 -5.94 8.44 1.11
N ILE A 96 -4.63 8.62 1.05
CA ILE A 96 -3.94 9.90 0.96
C ILE A 96 -2.98 9.82 -0.22
N GLU A 97 -3.22 10.60 -1.27
CA GLU A 97 -2.52 10.47 -2.56
C GLU A 97 -1.22 11.25 -2.66
N ASN A 98 -0.79 11.91 -1.59
CA ASN A 98 0.51 12.56 -1.55
C ASN A 98 1.42 11.95 -0.47
N LYS A 99 2.70 11.80 -0.80
CA LYS A 99 3.68 11.14 0.07
C LYS A 99 3.82 11.81 1.44
N MET A 100 3.90 13.13 1.47
CA MET A 100 4.09 13.89 2.70
C MET A 100 2.89 13.74 3.65
N GLY A 101 1.66 13.76 3.11
CA GLY A 101 0.46 13.54 3.91
C GLY A 101 0.39 12.13 4.49
N LEU A 102 0.79 11.11 3.71
CA LEU A 102 0.80 9.73 4.18
C LEU A 102 1.89 9.49 5.23
N SER A 103 3.09 10.09 5.04
CA SER A 103 4.15 10.08 6.05
C SER A 103 3.73 10.80 7.32
N PHE A 104 3.02 11.92 7.19
CA PHE A 104 2.47 12.66 8.34
C PHE A 104 1.42 11.85 9.10
N TYR A 105 0.55 11.12 8.38
CA TYR A 105 -0.42 10.21 9.00
C TYR A 105 0.28 9.14 9.85
N LEU A 106 1.30 8.46 9.30
CA LEU A 106 2.07 7.46 10.06
C LEU A 106 2.82 8.05 11.25
N SER A 107 3.35 9.26 11.10
CA SER A 107 3.98 10.00 12.20
C SER A 107 2.97 10.32 13.32
N GLY A 108 1.77 10.76 12.95
CA GLY A 108 0.69 11.06 13.91
C GLY A 108 0.11 9.81 14.58
N LEU A 109 0.06 8.68 13.87
CA LEU A 109 -0.34 7.40 14.43
C LEU A 109 0.68 6.88 15.46
N ASN A 110 1.96 7.19 15.29
CA ASN A 110 3.06 6.86 16.20
C ASN A 110 3.09 5.37 16.62
N ASN A 111 2.71 4.47 15.74
CA ASN A 111 2.67 3.03 15.98
C ASN A 111 3.68 2.32 15.07
N LYS A 112 4.55 1.48 15.64
CA LYS A 112 5.64 0.82 14.90
C LYS A 112 5.20 -0.37 14.03
N TYR A 113 4.06 -0.98 14.34
CA TYR A 113 3.54 -2.15 13.63
C TYR A 113 2.65 -1.78 12.44
N ALA A 114 2.11 -0.55 12.44
CA ALA A 114 1.23 -0.08 11.38
C ALA A 114 1.96 0.02 10.04
N THR A 115 1.40 -0.57 9.01
CA THR A 115 1.73 -0.32 7.61
C THR A 115 0.52 0.29 6.90
N VAL A 116 0.71 0.93 5.75
CA VAL A 116 -0.37 1.54 4.99
C VAL A 116 -0.21 1.27 3.48
N PHE A 117 -1.33 1.24 2.77
CA PHE A 117 -1.30 1.17 1.32
C PHE A 117 -0.69 2.43 0.71
N ASP A 118 0.22 2.25 -0.24
CA ASP A 118 0.96 3.34 -0.90
C ASP A 118 0.12 3.98 -2.02
N PHE A 119 -0.91 4.73 -1.65
CA PHE A 119 -1.75 5.46 -2.60
C PHE A 119 -0.98 6.50 -3.41
N PRO A 120 0.02 7.23 -2.87
CA PRO A 120 0.86 8.11 -3.67
C PRO A 120 1.57 7.40 -4.82
N LEU A 121 2.09 6.19 -4.60
CA LEU A 121 2.72 5.40 -5.65
C LEU A 121 1.69 4.94 -6.69
N ARG A 122 0.55 4.45 -6.24
CA ARG A 122 -0.55 4.07 -7.14
C ARG A 122 -0.99 5.23 -8.02
N GLN A 123 -1.09 6.45 -7.46
CA GLN A 123 -1.42 7.65 -8.22
C GLN A 123 -0.35 7.98 -9.27
N ALA A 124 0.92 7.77 -8.97
CA ALA A 124 1.99 7.89 -9.95
C ALA A 124 1.83 6.90 -11.10
N PHE A 125 1.50 5.64 -10.82
CA PHE A 125 1.24 4.64 -11.85
C PHE A 125 0.04 5.00 -12.73
N LYS A 126 -1.03 5.54 -12.15
CA LYS A 126 -2.18 6.06 -12.91
C LYS A 126 -1.76 7.18 -13.86
N THR A 127 -0.97 8.13 -13.38
CA THR A 127 -0.45 9.24 -14.20
C THR A 127 0.49 8.73 -15.29
N LEU A 128 1.36 7.77 -14.97
CA LEU A 128 2.24 7.11 -15.93
C LEU A 128 1.46 6.37 -17.02
N SER A 129 0.35 5.76 -16.65
CA SER A 129 -0.57 5.08 -17.56
C SER A 129 -1.14 6.01 -18.64
N SER A 130 -1.39 7.27 -18.30
CA SER A 130 -1.86 8.31 -19.24
C SER A 130 -0.75 8.86 -20.16
N GLY A 131 0.50 8.49 -19.96
CA GLY A 131 1.63 8.95 -20.75
C GLY A 131 2.19 10.32 -20.33
N SER A 132 1.70 10.90 -19.26
CA SER A 132 1.97 12.29 -18.83
C SER A 132 3.15 12.45 -17.88
N ILE A 133 3.76 11.36 -17.42
CA ILE A 133 4.80 11.42 -16.40
C ILE A 133 6.18 11.05 -16.94
N ASN A 134 7.18 11.76 -16.46
CA ASN A 134 8.56 11.38 -16.61
C ASN A 134 8.90 10.20 -15.69
N MET A 135 9.55 9.17 -16.21
CA MET A 135 9.96 7.97 -15.44
C MET A 135 10.83 8.31 -14.23
N SER A 136 11.60 9.39 -14.26
CA SER A 136 12.41 9.84 -13.13
C SER A 136 11.56 10.22 -11.90
N ALA A 137 10.30 10.55 -12.08
CA ALA A 137 9.40 10.85 -10.95
C ALA A 137 9.19 9.65 -10.04
N LEU A 138 9.35 8.42 -10.54
CA LEU A 138 9.26 7.20 -9.75
C LEU A 138 10.33 7.09 -8.64
N SER A 139 11.43 7.84 -8.76
CA SER A 139 12.48 7.91 -7.72
C SER A 139 12.01 8.59 -6.43
N ASN A 140 11.02 9.45 -6.51
CA ASN A 140 10.59 10.26 -5.37
C ASN A 140 9.11 10.11 -5.00
N THR A 141 8.35 9.42 -5.84
CA THR A 141 6.92 9.24 -5.62
C THR A 141 6.64 7.97 -4.82
N GLY A 142 5.62 8.04 -3.99
CA GLY A 142 5.22 6.94 -3.12
C GLY A 142 5.90 6.95 -1.76
N LEU A 143 5.18 6.42 -0.79
CA LEU A 143 5.69 6.20 0.57
C LEU A 143 6.91 5.26 0.55
N VAL A 144 6.96 4.31 -0.38
CA VAL A 144 8.08 3.38 -0.57
C VAL A 144 9.44 4.09 -0.78
N ASN A 145 9.42 5.35 -1.20
CA ASN A 145 10.61 6.20 -1.35
C ASN A 145 10.80 7.18 -0.19
N ASP A 146 10.10 7.01 0.92
CA ASP A 146 10.32 7.78 2.13
C ASP A 146 11.45 7.12 2.96
N PRO A 147 12.49 7.87 3.37
CA PRO A 147 13.61 7.29 4.10
C PRO A 147 13.25 6.74 5.48
N ASN A 148 12.14 7.21 6.08
CA ASN A 148 11.70 6.79 7.41
C ASN A 148 10.58 5.76 7.38
N TYR A 149 9.77 5.75 6.31
CA TYR A 149 8.53 4.96 6.24
C TYR A 149 8.45 4.03 5.03
N GLY A 150 9.50 3.95 4.21
CA GLY A 150 9.50 3.11 3.00
C GLY A 150 9.17 1.63 3.28
N ASP A 151 9.65 1.09 4.38
CA ASP A 151 9.40 -0.29 4.80
C ASP A 151 7.97 -0.54 5.33
N ARG A 152 7.24 0.54 5.60
CA ARG A 152 5.83 0.50 6.01
C ARG A 152 4.86 0.65 4.85
N ALA A 153 5.35 0.83 3.64
CA ALA A 153 4.54 0.92 2.45
C ALA A 153 4.07 -0.47 1.99
N VAL A 154 2.77 -0.67 1.87
CA VAL A 154 2.18 -1.77 1.12
C VAL A 154 1.93 -1.27 -0.29
N THR A 155 2.81 -1.65 -1.22
CA THR A 155 2.77 -1.17 -2.60
C THR A 155 1.79 -1.99 -3.43
N PHE A 156 1.01 -1.32 -4.26
CA PHE A 156 0.01 -1.96 -5.11
C PHE A 156 -0.19 -1.19 -6.43
N VAL A 157 -0.76 -1.85 -7.40
CA VAL A 157 -1.11 -1.25 -8.70
C VAL A 157 -2.58 -0.87 -8.72
N ASP A 158 -3.45 -1.84 -8.47
CA ASP A 158 -4.88 -1.64 -8.30
C ASP A 158 -5.42 -2.50 -7.16
N ASN A 159 -6.62 -2.15 -6.69
CA ASN A 159 -7.39 -2.89 -5.71
C ASN A 159 -8.87 -2.94 -6.12
N HIS A 160 -9.74 -3.43 -5.23
CA HIS A 160 -11.17 -3.58 -5.51
C HIS A 160 -11.90 -2.24 -5.72
N ASP A 161 -11.36 -1.12 -5.22
CA ASP A 161 -11.94 0.21 -5.42
C ASP A 161 -11.42 0.90 -6.67
N THR A 162 -10.15 0.72 -6.99
CA THR A 162 -9.52 1.35 -8.16
C THR A 162 -9.62 0.53 -9.43
N GLY A 163 -10.00 -0.74 -9.34
CA GLY A 163 -10.15 -1.64 -10.49
C GLY A 163 -11.57 -1.75 -11.04
N ARG A 164 -12.47 -0.81 -10.75
CA ARG A 164 -13.90 -0.94 -11.08
C ARG A 164 -14.36 -0.23 -12.34
N ASP A 165 -13.57 0.58 -12.99
CA ASP A 165 -13.95 1.41 -14.16
C ASP A 165 -15.15 2.34 -13.95
N VAL A 166 -15.48 2.68 -12.70
CA VAL A 166 -16.73 3.40 -12.42
C VAL A 166 -16.61 4.91 -12.49
N THR A 167 -15.42 5.46 -12.31
CA THR A 167 -15.18 6.91 -12.40
C THR A 167 -13.76 7.18 -12.88
N GLU A 168 -13.53 8.36 -13.44
CA GLU A 168 -12.18 8.80 -13.82
C GLU A 168 -11.22 8.82 -12.60
N TYR A 169 -11.75 9.16 -11.44
CA TYR A 169 -11.00 9.22 -10.17
C TYR A 169 -10.48 7.82 -9.77
N ASN A 170 -11.32 6.80 -9.87
CA ASN A 170 -11.01 5.43 -9.47
C ASN A 170 -10.63 4.54 -10.67
N ALA A 171 -10.37 5.11 -11.83
CA ALA A 171 -10.00 4.35 -13.01
C ALA A 171 -8.74 3.50 -12.76
N PRO A 172 -8.69 2.27 -13.26
CA PRO A 172 -7.53 1.38 -13.10
C PRO A 172 -6.31 1.92 -13.85
N VAL A 173 -5.15 1.40 -13.47
CA VAL A 173 -3.92 1.55 -14.26
C VAL A 173 -4.07 0.71 -15.53
N SER A 174 -4.43 1.34 -16.64
CA SER A 174 -4.76 0.64 -17.90
C SER A 174 -3.53 0.33 -18.74
N ASN A 175 -2.68 1.35 -18.98
CA ASN A 175 -1.45 1.18 -19.76
C ASN A 175 -0.25 0.99 -18.83
N ARG A 176 0.77 0.29 -19.29
CA ARG A 176 2.00 0.04 -18.54
C ARG A 176 1.81 -0.65 -17.18
N LYS A 177 0.69 -1.37 -17.02
CA LYS A 177 0.38 -2.08 -15.78
C LYS A 177 1.51 -3.04 -15.38
N MET A 178 2.06 -3.79 -16.33
CA MET A 178 3.17 -4.70 -16.06
C MET A 178 4.47 -3.99 -15.68
N GLN A 179 4.70 -2.75 -16.15
CA GLN A 179 5.82 -1.93 -15.66
C GLN A 179 5.62 -1.51 -14.21
N ALA A 180 4.38 -1.17 -13.81
CA ALA A 180 4.05 -0.88 -12.42
C ALA A 180 4.25 -2.11 -11.52
N TYR A 181 3.83 -3.30 -11.96
CA TYR A 181 4.11 -4.54 -11.24
C TYR A 181 5.61 -4.88 -11.20
N ALA A 182 6.35 -4.67 -12.28
CA ALA A 182 7.81 -4.85 -12.27
C ALA A 182 8.46 -3.93 -11.22
N TYR A 183 8.01 -2.67 -11.13
CA TYR A 183 8.49 -1.72 -10.13
C TYR A 183 8.28 -2.24 -8.72
N ILE A 184 7.07 -2.64 -8.33
CA ILE A 184 6.79 -3.05 -6.94
C ILE A 184 7.35 -4.44 -6.59
N LEU A 185 7.39 -5.37 -7.55
CA LEU A 185 7.82 -6.75 -7.30
C LEU A 185 9.34 -6.94 -7.24
N THR A 186 10.12 -6.01 -7.79
CA THR A 186 11.59 -6.14 -7.82
C THR A 186 12.30 -5.29 -6.77
N ARG A 187 11.63 -4.31 -6.17
CA ARG A 187 12.24 -3.43 -5.15
C ARG A 187 12.49 -4.15 -3.83
N GLU A 188 13.45 -3.61 -3.08
CA GLU A 188 13.73 -4.01 -1.70
C GLU A 188 12.68 -3.47 -0.74
N GLN A 189 12.45 -2.15 -0.80
CA GLN A 189 11.50 -1.47 0.06
C GLN A 189 10.06 -1.76 -0.34
N GLY A 190 9.19 -1.74 0.64
CA GLY A 190 7.77 -1.97 0.48
C GLY A 190 7.38 -3.44 0.47
N LYS A 191 6.10 -3.68 0.75
CA LYS A 191 5.46 -4.99 0.72
C LYS A 191 4.51 -5.04 -0.48
N PRO A 192 4.86 -5.71 -1.58
CA PRO A 192 4.05 -5.66 -2.79
C PRO A 192 2.80 -6.52 -2.68
N MET A 193 1.68 -5.97 -3.13
CA MET A 193 0.41 -6.66 -3.29
C MET A 193 0.08 -6.85 -4.77
N VAL A 194 -0.29 -8.06 -5.15
CA VAL A 194 -0.84 -8.37 -6.48
C VAL A 194 -2.36 -8.43 -6.38
N PHE A 195 -3.05 -7.65 -7.20
CA PHE A 195 -4.50 -7.63 -7.22
C PHE A 195 -5.05 -8.91 -7.84
N TRP A 196 -5.98 -9.57 -7.13
CA TRP A 196 -6.54 -10.86 -7.53
C TRP A 196 -7.16 -10.84 -8.94
N LYS A 197 -7.90 -9.77 -9.28
CA LYS A 197 -8.50 -9.64 -10.62
C LYS A 197 -7.46 -9.53 -11.72
N ASP A 198 -6.35 -8.82 -11.48
CA ASP A 198 -5.27 -8.74 -12.47
C ASP A 198 -4.67 -10.11 -12.74
N PHE A 199 -4.51 -10.92 -11.69
CA PHE A 199 -3.97 -12.26 -11.84
C PHE A 199 -4.96 -13.24 -12.52
N TYR A 200 -6.22 -13.27 -12.10
CA TYR A 200 -7.15 -14.33 -12.54
C TYR A 200 -8.18 -13.89 -13.58
N GLN A 201 -8.47 -12.61 -13.74
CA GLN A 201 -9.56 -12.12 -14.60
C GLN A 201 -9.13 -11.15 -15.70
N ASN A 202 -8.11 -10.34 -15.46
CA ASN A 202 -7.71 -9.27 -16.39
C ASN A 202 -6.64 -9.71 -17.39
N GLY A 203 -6.29 -10.99 -17.44
CA GLY A 203 -5.40 -11.57 -18.43
C GLY A 203 -3.91 -11.43 -18.18
N TYR A 204 -3.48 -11.01 -16.98
CA TYR A 204 -2.07 -10.82 -16.64
C TYR A 204 -1.42 -11.99 -15.90
N GLN A 205 -2.08 -13.15 -15.84
CA GLN A 205 -1.62 -14.29 -15.04
C GLN A 205 -0.21 -14.76 -15.44
N GLU A 206 0.06 -14.90 -16.73
CA GLU A 206 1.33 -15.42 -17.21
C GLU A 206 2.48 -14.46 -16.88
N GLU A 207 2.33 -13.17 -17.17
CA GLU A 207 3.33 -12.15 -16.93
C GLU A 207 3.56 -11.95 -15.41
N LEU A 208 2.49 -11.95 -14.63
CA LEU A 208 2.59 -11.84 -13.16
C LEU A 208 3.28 -13.07 -12.56
N THR A 209 2.99 -14.28 -13.05
CA THR A 209 3.68 -15.49 -12.62
C THR A 209 5.18 -15.37 -12.85
N ARG A 210 5.60 -14.93 -14.04
CA ARG A 210 7.02 -14.72 -14.35
C ARG A 210 7.67 -13.65 -13.44
N LEU A 211 6.97 -12.54 -13.16
CA LEU A 211 7.48 -11.52 -12.24
C LEU A 211 7.58 -12.01 -10.79
N LEU A 212 6.64 -12.83 -10.35
CA LEU A 212 6.69 -13.47 -9.03
C LEU A 212 7.85 -14.46 -8.91
N GLU A 213 8.14 -15.21 -9.99
CA GLU A 213 9.33 -16.07 -10.06
C GLU A 213 10.61 -15.24 -10.03
N VAL A 214 10.68 -14.14 -10.79
CA VAL A 214 11.81 -13.21 -10.73
C VAL A 214 12.02 -12.69 -9.31
N ARG A 215 10.94 -12.27 -8.63
CA ARG A 215 11.03 -11.85 -7.23
C ARG A 215 11.53 -12.95 -6.33
N LYS A 216 11.02 -14.17 -6.49
CA LYS A 216 11.35 -15.33 -5.65
C LYS A 216 12.79 -15.77 -5.78
N TYR A 217 13.38 -15.70 -6.98
CA TYR A 217 14.69 -16.29 -7.24
C TYR A 217 15.81 -15.27 -7.38
N TYR A 218 15.53 -14.01 -7.73
CA TYR A 218 16.55 -13.02 -8.09
C TYR A 218 16.47 -11.70 -7.33
N ALA A 219 15.38 -11.39 -6.63
CA ALA A 219 15.22 -10.09 -5.99
C ALA A 219 15.80 -10.07 -4.57
N TYR A 220 17.07 -10.41 -4.42
CA TYR A 220 17.75 -10.45 -3.13
C TYR A 220 18.81 -9.35 -2.97
N GLY A 221 19.28 -9.21 -1.74
CA GLY A 221 20.33 -8.26 -1.38
C GLY A 221 19.86 -6.81 -1.37
N PRO A 222 20.77 -5.86 -1.11
CA PRO A 222 20.46 -4.43 -1.09
C PRO A 222 19.92 -3.93 -2.44
N GLY A 223 18.98 -3.02 -2.35
CA GLY A 223 18.36 -2.39 -3.52
C GLY A 223 18.81 -0.94 -3.67
N ARG A 224 19.06 -0.53 -4.90
CA ARG A 224 19.39 0.87 -5.21
C ARG A 224 18.91 1.28 -6.58
N GLU A 225 18.62 2.56 -6.72
CA GLU A 225 18.38 3.13 -8.04
C GLU A 225 19.65 3.28 -8.84
N VAL A 226 19.57 3.00 -10.13
CA VAL A 226 20.60 3.38 -11.07
C VAL A 226 20.36 4.83 -11.43
N ARG A 227 21.40 5.63 -11.48
CA ARG A 227 21.31 7.05 -11.85
C ARG A 227 20.69 7.17 -13.24
N ASN A 228 19.48 7.68 -13.30
CA ASN A 228 18.75 7.85 -14.54
C ASN A 228 19.21 9.11 -15.25
N ASN A 229 19.76 8.95 -16.45
CA ASN A 229 20.19 10.06 -17.26
C ASN A 229 19.16 10.36 -18.35
N GLY A 230 17.95 10.65 -18.00
CA GLY A 230 16.94 10.95 -19.01
C GLY A 230 15.53 10.67 -18.53
N ASN A 231 14.61 11.22 -19.27
CA ASN A 231 13.22 11.31 -18.86
C ASN A 231 12.42 10.03 -19.17
N GLY A 232 13.00 9.14 -19.95
CA GLY A 232 12.26 7.99 -20.49
C GLY A 232 12.50 6.66 -19.81
N VAL A 233 13.45 6.55 -18.90
CA VAL A 233 13.84 5.25 -18.30
C VAL A 233 14.03 5.36 -16.80
N TYR A 234 13.47 4.40 -16.08
CA TYR A 234 13.74 4.15 -14.67
C TYR A 234 14.43 2.80 -14.52
N SER A 235 15.50 2.75 -13.73
CA SER A 235 16.27 1.51 -13.49
C SER A 235 16.55 1.31 -12.02
N TYR A 236 16.44 0.07 -11.57
CA TYR A 236 16.66 -0.34 -10.19
C TYR A 236 17.43 -1.66 -10.15
N VAL A 237 18.30 -1.80 -9.16
CA VAL A 237 19.18 -2.97 -8.99
C VAL A 237 18.90 -3.62 -7.66
N ARG A 238 18.83 -4.92 -7.64
CA ARG A 238 19.06 -5.75 -6.46
C ARG A 238 20.44 -6.35 -6.58
N GLU A 239 21.29 -6.11 -5.60
CA GLU A 239 22.72 -6.47 -5.70
C GLU A 239 22.98 -7.96 -5.54
N GLY A 240 21.99 -8.70 -5.08
CA GLY A 240 22.13 -10.13 -4.79
C GLY A 240 22.72 -10.38 -3.40
N LEU A 241 22.83 -11.65 -3.07
CA LEU A 241 23.43 -12.12 -1.82
C LEU A 241 24.90 -12.45 -2.03
N ALA A 242 25.76 -11.98 -1.14
CA ALA A 242 27.17 -12.31 -1.18
C ALA A 242 27.38 -13.83 -1.12
N GLY A 243 28.15 -14.36 -2.07
CA GLY A 243 28.42 -15.79 -2.18
C GLY A 243 27.29 -16.64 -2.81
N THR A 244 26.21 -16.03 -3.27
CA THR A 244 25.12 -16.72 -3.98
C THR A 244 25.01 -16.18 -5.39
N GLU A 245 25.52 -16.94 -6.35
CA GLU A 245 25.44 -16.56 -7.77
C GLU A 245 23.98 -16.45 -8.24
N ASN A 246 23.73 -15.55 -9.18
CA ASN A 246 22.42 -15.31 -9.81
C ASN A 246 21.29 -14.93 -8.82
N SER A 247 21.64 -14.33 -7.69
CA SER A 247 20.65 -13.86 -6.69
C SER A 247 20.28 -12.38 -6.84
N GLY A 248 20.93 -11.65 -7.74
CA GLY A 248 20.65 -10.24 -8.04
C GLY A 248 19.90 -10.05 -9.35
N LEU A 249 19.33 -8.86 -9.56
CA LEU A 249 18.65 -8.47 -10.79
C LEU A 249 18.82 -7.00 -11.12
N VAL A 250 18.59 -6.68 -12.38
CA VAL A 250 18.40 -5.31 -12.85
C VAL A 250 17.03 -5.20 -13.47
N MET A 251 16.22 -4.28 -12.96
CA MET A 251 14.94 -3.90 -13.54
C MET A 251 15.09 -2.60 -14.32
N MET A 252 14.60 -2.58 -15.55
CA MET A 252 14.49 -1.37 -16.37
C MET A 252 13.08 -1.26 -16.94
N ILE A 253 12.46 -0.10 -16.77
CA ILE A 253 11.17 0.24 -17.36
C ILE A 253 11.29 1.54 -18.13
N SER A 254 10.53 1.66 -19.23
CA SER A 254 10.63 2.78 -20.16
C SER A 254 9.28 3.40 -20.46
N SER A 255 9.26 4.70 -20.65
CA SER A 255 8.07 5.41 -21.13
C SER A 255 7.68 5.04 -22.56
N GLY A 256 8.60 4.47 -23.34
CA GLY A 256 8.38 4.16 -24.75
C GLY A 256 8.28 5.39 -25.67
N THR A 257 8.65 6.56 -25.18
CA THR A 257 8.50 7.84 -25.91
C THR A 257 9.72 8.23 -26.74
N SER A 258 10.83 7.49 -26.62
CA SER A 258 12.03 7.74 -27.42
C SER A 258 12.60 6.46 -28.01
N ASN A 259 13.23 6.57 -29.18
CA ASN A 259 14.00 5.51 -29.80
C ASN A 259 15.44 5.42 -29.24
N GLU A 260 15.71 6.05 -28.12
CA GLU A 260 17.04 6.05 -27.52
C GLU A 260 17.38 4.67 -26.96
N VAL A 261 18.53 4.15 -27.36
CA VAL A 261 19.12 2.96 -26.74
C VAL A 261 19.79 3.40 -25.46
N VAL A 262 19.24 2.98 -24.33
CA VAL A 262 19.82 3.22 -23.02
C VAL A 262 20.65 2.02 -22.59
N THR A 263 21.96 2.22 -22.50
CA THR A 263 22.89 1.18 -22.00
C THR A 263 23.32 1.49 -20.58
N ARG A 264 23.31 0.49 -19.74
CA ARG A 264 23.81 0.56 -18.36
C ARG A 264 24.77 -0.60 -18.11
N ARG A 265 25.92 -0.27 -17.54
CA ARG A 265 26.83 -1.31 -17.02
C ARG A 265 26.57 -1.42 -15.52
N ILE A 266 26.07 -2.54 -15.10
CA ILE A 266 25.67 -2.80 -13.72
C ILE A 266 26.26 -4.13 -13.30
N LYS A 267 26.80 -4.16 -12.08
CA LYS A 267 27.31 -5.38 -11.46
C LYS A 267 26.27 -5.87 -10.45
N THR A 268 25.93 -7.14 -10.54
CA THR A 268 25.16 -7.90 -9.55
C THR A 268 25.93 -9.18 -9.20
N ASN A 269 25.61 -9.78 -8.07
CA ASN A 269 26.08 -11.12 -7.73
C ASN A 269 25.22 -12.18 -8.40
#